data_8538be1fa5b13cf9c0ec961187654113
#
_entry.id   8538be1fa5b13cf9c0ec961187654113
#
_cell.length_a   1.000
_cell.length_b   1.000
_cell.length_c   1.000
_cell.angle_alpha   90.00
_cell.angle_beta   90.00
_cell.angle_gamma   90.00
#
_symmetry.space_group_name_H-M   'P 1'
#
loop_
_entity.id
_entity.type
_entity.pdbx_description
1 polymer ?
#
loop_
_entity_poly.entity_id
_entity_poly.type
_entity_poly.pdbx_seq_one_letter_code
_entity_poly.pdbx_strand_id
1 'polypeptide(L)'
;MKATLVALASLNGAAAFTAGVPAASPRVAMPAISMNADTTWDIKQITPDGSLVQRVEGLTRKTWKFNDLAKDRVQVAVTSEGRPVNADIQLWLGPDWTPMTMKAYSEDGKARPIQTLIGTRNKAAMIEVRNVGEYEFPFKAASNYADDTMATKPAAIIAAPTAGERCDGGALRSFPLDPSATQLEVVLNTEGKQLNARIELLNAPNNPKQTFEIFTNNGELNSLCVCFQTPDDGNTVRIVNLAPVEFPCYIHLNEIQ
;
A
#
# COMPACT_ATOMS: atom_id res chain seq x y z
N MET A 1 84.49 -20.12 15.21
CA MET A 1 83.46 -19.14 14.95
C MET A 1 82.19 -19.89 14.55
N LYS A 2 81.17 -19.86 15.43
CA LYS A 2 79.90 -20.55 15.22
C LYS A 2 78.92 -19.51 14.75
N ALA A 3 78.34 -19.65 13.55
CA ALA A 3 77.29 -18.81 13.05
C ALA A 3 75.93 -19.45 13.40
N THR A 4 75.15 -18.74 14.16
CA THR A 4 73.77 -19.12 14.53
C THR A 4 72.79 -18.59 13.52
N LEU A 5 72.09 -19.50 12.84
CA LEU A 5 71.03 -19.14 11.87
C LEU A 5 69.73 -18.97 12.64
N VAL A 6 69.15 -17.76 12.59
CA VAL A 6 67.82 -17.50 13.14
C VAL A 6 66.79 -17.63 12.01
N ALA A 7 65.91 -18.61 12.14
CA ALA A 7 64.76 -18.78 11.23
C ALA A 7 63.61 -17.89 11.65
N LEU A 8 63.20 -16.98 10.77
CA LEU A 8 61.96 -16.21 10.89
C LEU A 8 60.79 -17.10 10.40
N ALA A 9 59.89 -17.45 11.31
CA ALA A 9 58.61 -18.06 10.94
C ALA A 9 57.59 -16.95 10.66
N SER A 10 57.13 -16.85 9.42
CA SER A 10 56.04 -15.99 9.01
C SER A 10 54.68 -16.64 9.32
N LEU A 11 53.97 -16.12 10.28
CA LEU A 11 52.58 -16.49 10.58
C LEU A 11 51.65 -15.73 9.62
N ASN A 12 51.22 -16.38 8.55
CA ASN A 12 50.10 -15.91 7.74
C ASN A 12 48.80 -16.37 8.40
N GLY A 13 48.23 -15.51 9.24
CA GLY A 13 46.88 -15.65 9.75
C GLY A 13 45.89 -15.07 8.77
N ALA A 14 45.32 -15.88 7.88
CA ALA A 14 44.14 -15.51 7.10
C ALA A 14 42.93 -15.54 8.03
N ALA A 15 42.50 -14.38 8.49
CA ALA A 15 41.18 -14.21 9.14
C ALA A 15 40.12 -14.30 8.07
N ALA A 16 39.43 -15.44 8.00
CA ALA A 16 38.20 -15.55 7.20
C ALA A 16 37.09 -14.72 7.85
N PHE A 17 36.75 -13.63 7.23
CA PHE A 17 35.52 -12.93 7.56
C PHE A 17 34.34 -13.78 7.12
N THR A 18 33.73 -14.54 8.02
CA THR A 18 32.40 -15.10 7.82
C THR A 18 31.41 -13.91 7.97
N ALA A 19 30.94 -13.39 6.84
CA ALA A 19 29.79 -12.50 6.84
C ALA A 19 28.59 -13.29 7.39
N GLY A 20 28.29 -13.08 8.66
CA GLY A 20 27.07 -13.59 9.27
C GLY A 20 25.89 -13.00 8.51
N VAL A 21 25.09 -13.86 7.88
CA VAL A 21 23.77 -13.50 7.35
C VAL A 21 23.00 -12.92 8.54
N PRO A 22 22.50 -11.67 8.48
CA PRO A 22 21.71 -11.15 9.56
C PRO A 22 20.51 -12.08 9.74
N ALA A 23 20.36 -12.64 10.95
CA ALA A 23 19.21 -13.45 11.31
C ALA A 23 17.96 -12.61 11.04
N ALA A 24 17.03 -13.17 10.26
CA ALA A 24 15.73 -12.57 10.04
C ALA A 24 15.14 -12.24 11.42
N SER A 25 14.78 -10.97 11.63
CA SER A 25 14.12 -10.55 12.86
C SER A 25 12.90 -11.44 13.08
N PRO A 26 12.68 -11.97 14.31
CA PRO A 26 11.52 -12.80 14.57
C PRO A 26 10.26 -11.99 14.20
N ARG A 27 9.43 -12.54 13.32
CA ARG A 27 8.10 -11.99 13.03
C ARG A 27 7.39 -11.87 14.38
N VAL A 28 7.14 -10.66 14.82
CA VAL A 28 6.12 -10.43 15.84
C VAL A 28 4.82 -10.80 15.15
N ALA A 29 4.20 -11.90 15.60
CA ALA A 29 2.88 -12.28 15.10
C ALA A 29 1.94 -11.13 15.45
N MET A 30 1.60 -10.32 14.44
CA MET A 30 0.55 -9.32 14.59
C MET A 30 -0.75 -10.07 14.92
N PRO A 31 -1.59 -9.56 15.84
CA PRO A 31 -2.89 -10.16 16.05
C PRO A 31 -3.60 -10.17 14.69
N ALA A 32 -3.87 -11.37 14.17
CA ALA A 32 -4.65 -11.53 12.95
C ALA A 32 -6.01 -10.90 13.19
N ILE A 33 -6.23 -9.72 12.64
CA ILE A 33 -7.58 -9.18 12.53
C ILE A 33 -8.22 -10.05 11.46
N SER A 34 -9.07 -10.99 11.89
CA SER A 34 -9.82 -11.84 10.99
C SER A 34 -10.71 -10.96 10.12
N MET A 35 -10.18 -10.55 8.98
CA MET A 35 -10.98 -9.95 7.93
C MET A 35 -11.60 -11.10 7.16
N ASN A 36 -12.93 -11.13 7.10
CA ASN A 36 -13.66 -12.20 6.41
C ASN A 36 -13.19 -12.32 4.95
N ALA A 37 -12.87 -13.57 4.57
CA ALA A 37 -12.45 -13.90 3.20
C ALA A 37 -13.49 -13.56 2.10
N ASP A 38 -14.74 -13.28 2.50
CA ASP A 38 -15.86 -13.02 1.58
C ASP A 38 -15.95 -11.56 1.09
N THR A 39 -15.10 -10.66 1.58
CA THR A 39 -15.10 -9.28 1.11
C THR A 39 -14.20 -9.13 -0.09
N THR A 40 -14.78 -9.00 -1.25
CA THR A 40 -14.00 -8.83 -2.46
C THR A 40 -13.84 -7.36 -2.81
N TRP A 41 -12.63 -7.07 -3.22
CA TRP A 41 -12.21 -5.77 -3.69
C TRP A 41 -12.51 -5.54 -5.19
N ASP A 42 -13.12 -6.51 -5.86
CA ASP A 42 -13.32 -6.50 -7.31
C ASP A 42 -14.22 -5.32 -7.74
N ILE A 43 -13.85 -4.67 -8.83
CA ILE A 43 -14.65 -3.63 -9.50
C ILE A 43 -16.09 -4.06 -9.79
N LYS A 44 -16.33 -5.34 -10.09
CA LYS A 44 -17.66 -5.91 -10.31
C LYS A 44 -18.54 -5.92 -9.08
N GLN A 45 -17.95 -5.95 -7.89
CA GLN A 45 -18.72 -5.89 -6.64
C GLN A 45 -18.98 -4.45 -6.21
N ILE A 46 -18.04 -3.53 -6.52
CA ILE A 46 -18.27 -2.10 -6.34
C ILE A 46 -19.48 -1.65 -7.15
N THR A 47 -19.67 -2.20 -8.34
CA THR A 47 -20.77 -1.86 -9.24
C THR A 47 -21.30 -3.12 -9.95
N PRO A 48 -22.16 -3.92 -9.28
CA PRO A 48 -22.64 -5.16 -9.86
C PRO A 48 -23.36 -5.00 -11.21
N ASP A 49 -24.05 -3.88 -11.40
CA ASP A 49 -24.71 -3.51 -12.66
C ASP A 49 -23.80 -2.80 -13.67
N GLY A 50 -22.53 -2.52 -13.28
CA GLY A 50 -21.57 -1.81 -14.11
C GLY A 50 -21.85 -0.31 -14.32
N SER A 51 -22.88 0.24 -13.72
CA SER A 51 -23.36 1.62 -13.99
C SER A 51 -22.35 2.69 -13.59
N LEU A 52 -21.51 2.45 -12.57
CA LEU A 52 -20.50 3.39 -12.07
C LEU A 52 -19.13 3.19 -12.73
N VAL A 53 -18.95 2.16 -13.54
CA VAL A 53 -17.69 1.92 -14.25
C VAL A 53 -17.53 2.94 -15.38
N GLN A 54 -16.44 3.71 -15.34
CA GLN A 54 -16.12 4.69 -16.35
C GLN A 54 -14.77 4.36 -17.00
N ARG A 55 -14.69 4.50 -18.31
CA ARG A 55 -13.44 4.48 -19.05
C ARG A 55 -12.74 5.84 -18.88
N VAL A 56 -11.46 5.80 -18.52
CA VAL A 56 -10.61 6.97 -18.31
C VAL A 56 -9.48 6.92 -19.35
N GLU A 57 -9.58 7.77 -20.33
CA GLU A 57 -8.54 7.91 -21.36
C GLU A 57 -7.27 8.52 -20.77
N GLY A 58 -6.13 8.29 -21.41
CA GLY A 58 -4.86 8.91 -21.01
C GLY A 58 -4.99 10.43 -20.92
N LEU A 59 -4.38 11.00 -19.91
CA LEU A 59 -4.40 12.45 -19.57
C LEU A 59 -5.79 13.02 -19.27
N THR A 60 -6.80 12.17 -19.04
CA THR A 60 -8.17 12.60 -18.64
C THR A 60 -8.49 12.24 -17.19
N ARG A 61 -9.63 12.68 -16.72
CA ARG A 61 -10.12 12.39 -15.35
C ARG A 61 -11.61 12.09 -15.35
N LYS A 62 -12.03 11.35 -14.33
CA LYS A 62 -13.42 11.09 -13.99
C LYS A 62 -13.67 11.36 -12.52
N THR A 63 -14.91 11.71 -12.17
CA THR A 63 -15.28 12.05 -10.81
C THR A 63 -16.57 11.36 -10.40
N TRP A 64 -16.64 10.96 -9.12
CA TRP A 64 -17.82 10.40 -8.46
C TRP A 64 -18.15 11.24 -7.24
N LYS A 65 -19.43 11.58 -7.06
CA LYS A 65 -19.92 12.41 -5.95
C LYS A 65 -20.59 11.55 -4.90
N PHE A 66 -20.31 11.85 -3.64
CA PHE A 66 -20.79 11.14 -2.46
C PHE A 66 -21.39 12.16 -1.48
N ASN A 67 -22.72 12.14 -1.32
CA ASN A 67 -23.45 13.12 -0.52
C ASN A 67 -24.12 12.51 0.72
N ASP A 68 -24.06 11.19 0.90
CA ASP A 68 -24.60 10.53 2.08
C ASP A 68 -23.60 10.64 3.25
N LEU A 69 -23.98 11.47 4.22
CA LEU A 69 -23.16 11.76 5.40
C LEU A 69 -23.16 10.62 6.43
N ALA A 70 -24.07 9.63 6.29
CA ALA A 70 -24.09 8.44 7.12
C ALA A 70 -23.03 7.42 6.71
N LYS A 71 -22.51 7.52 5.47
CA LYS A 71 -21.45 6.67 4.94
C LYS A 71 -20.11 7.40 5.04
N ASP A 72 -19.19 6.83 5.76
CA ASP A 72 -17.88 7.44 6.04
C ASP A 72 -16.74 6.94 5.14
N ARG A 73 -17.02 5.95 4.27
CA ARG A 73 -16.01 5.33 3.39
C ARG A 73 -16.53 5.07 2.01
N VAL A 74 -15.62 5.25 1.05
CA VAL A 74 -15.84 4.91 -0.35
C VAL A 74 -14.75 3.95 -0.81
N GLN A 75 -15.13 3.05 -1.68
CA GLN A 75 -14.24 2.11 -2.34
C GLN A 75 -13.92 2.62 -3.74
N VAL A 76 -12.66 2.49 -4.14
CA VAL A 76 -12.18 2.82 -5.47
C VAL A 76 -11.48 1.61 -6.06
N ALA A 77 -11.80 1.27 -7.29
CA ALA A 77 -11.07 0.27 -8.06
C ALA A 77 -10.72 0.81 -9.44
N VAL A 78 -9.50 0.49 -9.89
CA VAL A 78 -9.01 0.81 -11.23
C VAL A 78 -8.40 -0.45 -11.83
N THR A 79 -8.82 -0.79 -13.05
CA THR A 79 -8.34 -1.98 -13.77
C THR A 79 -8.09 -1.65 -15.24
N SER A 80 -7.20 -2.41 -15.87
CA SER A 80 -6.93 -2.35 -17.30
C SER A 80 -7.07 -3.72 -17.93
N GLU A 81 -6.83 -3.82 -19.23
CA GLU A 81 -6.85 -5.08 -19.97
C GLU A 81 -5.43 -5.67 -20.11
N GLY A 82 -4.67 -5.75 -18.99
CA GLY A 82 -3.30 -6.25 -18.95
C GLY A 82 -2.26 -5.18 -19.38
N ARG A 83 -2.64 -3.90 -19.27
CA ARG A 83 -1.73 -2.78 -19.56
C ARG A 83 -1.35 -2.07 -18.27
N PRO A 84 -0.25 -1.30 -18.25
CA PRO A 84 0.11 -0.49 -17.11
C PRO A 84 -1.00 0.50 -16.74
N VAL A 85 -1.20 0.69 -15.44
CA VAL A 85 -2.07 1.72 -14.87
C VAL A 85 -1.20 2.74 -14.16
N ASN A 86 -1.46 4.02 -14.43
CA ASN A 86 -0.84 5.13 -13.73
C ASN A 86 -1.93 6.14 -13.39
N ALA A 87 -2.37 6.16 -12.15
CA ALA A 87 -3.52 6.89 -11.70
C ALA A 87 -3.19 7.84 -10.54
N ASP A 88 -3.67 9.07 -10.62
CA ASP A 88 -3.80 9.98 -9.48
C ASP A 88 -5.22 9.92 -8.95
N ILE A 89 -5.37 9.63 -7.65
CA ILE A 89 -6.65 9.55 -6.95
C ILE A 89 -6.67 10.66 -5.90
N GLN A 90 -7.73 11.47 -5.91
CA GLN A 90 -7.87 12.60 -5.00
C GLN A 90 -9.22 12.57 -4.31
N LEU A 91 -9.21 12.84 -3.02
CA LEU A 91 -10.42 13.14 -2.24
C LEU A 91 -10.61 14.65 -2.16
N TRP A 92 -11.77 15.11 -2.57
CA TRP A 92 -12.20 16.50 -2.46
C TRP A 92 -13.34 16.62 -1.45
N LEU A 93 -13.19 17.50 -0.47
CA LEU A 93 -14.20 17.84 0.53
C LEU A 93 -14.58 19.33 0.34
N GLY A 94 -15.74 19.58 -0.27
CA GLY A 94 -16.11 20.91 -0.71
C GLY A 94 -15.36 21.36 -1.97
N PRO A 95 -15.45 22.65 -2.34
CA PRO A 95 -14.95 23.14 -3.63
C PRO A 95 -13.43 23.24 -3.71
N ASP A 96 -12.75 23.52 -2.58
CA ASP A 96 -11.35 23.96 -2.60
C ASP A 96 -10.42 23.17 -1.68
N TRP A 97 -10.88 22.05 -1.11
CA TRP A 97 -10.08 21.29 -0.16
C TRP A 97 -9.86 19.85 -0.58
N THR A 98 -8.57 19.49 -0.75
CA THR A 98 -8.10 18.15 -1.09
C THR A 98 -7.28 17.59 0.08
N PRO A 99 -7.92 16.97 1.08
CA PRO A 99 -7.21 16.47 2.27
C PRO A 99 -6.33 15.26 2.00
N MET A 100 -6.56 14.53 0.90
CA MET A 100 -5.83 13.32 0.55
C MET A 100 -5.56 13.27 -0.96
N THR A 101 -4.33 12.93 -1.29
CA THR A 101 -3.89 12.60 -2.65
C THR A 101 -3.15 11.27 -2.64
N MET A 102 -3.36 10.45 -3.66
CA MET A 102 -2.69 9.16 -3.82
C MET A 102 -2.31 8.96 -5.26
N LYS A 103 -1.03 8.64 -5.49
CA LYS A 103 -0.54 8.14 -6.79
C LYS A 103 -0.50 6.63 -6.74
N ALA A 104 -1.02 5.99 -7.75
CA ALA A 104 -1.06 4.53 -7.84
C ALA A 104 -0.55 4.08 -9.20
N TYR A 105 0.40 3.16 -9.16
CA TYR A 105 0.96 2.52 -10.33
C TYR A 105 0.79 1.01 -10.25
N SER A 106 0.47 0.37 -11.37
CA SER A 106 0.53 -1.08 -11.55
C SER A 106 1.13 -1.39 -12.90
N GLU A 107 2.07 -2.34 -12.96
CA GLU A 107 2.66 -2.83 -14.22
C GLU A 107 1.61 -3.53 -15.09
N ASP A 108 0.68 -4.26 -14.46
CA ASP A 108 -0.44 -4.95 -15.10
C ASP A 108 -1.72 -4.73 -14.29
N GLY A 109 -2.58 -3.84 -14.77
CA GLY A 109 -3.83 -3.49 -14.08
C GLY A 109 -4.92 -4.56 -14.17
N LYS A 110 -4.70 -5.70 -14.86
CA LYS A 110 -5.58 -6.86 -14.83
C LYS A 110 -5.16 -7.84 -13.73
N ALA A 111 -3.89 -8.17 -13.68
CA ALA A 111 -3.33 -9.06 -12.66
C ALA A 111 -3.25 -8.40 -11.28
N ARG A 112 -2.99 -7.09 -11.26
CA ARG A 112 -2.84 -6.28 -10.04
C ARG A 112 -3.63 -4.97 -10.16
N PRO A 113 -4.98 -5.03 -10.04
CA PRO A 113 -5.81 -3.84 -10.07
C PRO A 113 -5.48 -2.91 -8.89
N ILE A 114 -5.69 -1.61 -9.08
CA ILE A 114 -5.63 -0.64 -7.98
C ILE A 114 -6.92 -0.77 -7.18
N GLN A 115 -6.81 -1.00 -5.87
CA GLN A 115 -7.94 -1.24 -4.98
C GLN A 115 -7.69 -0.53 -3.65
N THR A 116 -8.58 0.40 -3.29
CA THR A 116 -8.41 1.22 -2.08
C THR A 116 -9.74 1.61 -1.45
N LEU A 117 -9.71 1.80 -0.11
CA LEU A 117 -10.78 2.43 0.67
C LEU A 117 -10.34 3.82 1.11
N ILE A 118 -11.22 4.80 0.97
CA ILE A 118 -10.95 6.19 1.30
C ILE A 118 -12.02 6.70 2.27
N GLY A 119 -11.57 7.27 3.40
CA GLY A 119 -12.46 7.91 4.37
C GLY A 119 -12.98 9.26 3.85
N THR A 120 -14.29 9.48 3.92
CA THR A 120 -14.94 10.74 3.50
C THR A 120 -15.16 11.70 4.66
N ARG A 121 -14.77 11.32 5.88
CA ARG A 121 -14.92 12.13 7.11
C ARG A 121 -16.37 12.54 7.39
N ASN A 122 -17.36 11.71 6.99
CA ASN A 122 -18.79 12.02 7.10
C ASN A 122 -19.16 13.40 6.51
N LYS A 123 -18.57 13.73 5.37
CA LYS A 123 -18.79 14.98 4.62
C LYS A 123 -19.16 14.68 3.18
N ALA A 124 -19.87 15.60 2.56
CA ALA A 124 -20.05 15.55 1.11
C ALA A 124 -18.67 15.54 0.44
N ALA A 125 -18.42 14.52 -0.35
CA ALA A 125 -17.13 14.23 -0.92
C ALA A 125 -17.22 14.00 -2.43
N MET A 126 -16.12 14.20 -3.10
CA MET A 126 -15.92 13.82 -4.50
C MET A 126 -14.59 13.06 -4.61
N ILE A 127 -14.64 11.93 -5.27
CA ILE A 127 -13.43 11.20 -5.67
C ILE A 127 -13.12 11.56 -7.12
N GLU A 128 -11.92 12.03 -7.37
CA GLU A 128 -11.36 12.22 -8.70
C GLU A 128 -10.35 11.10 -8.97
N VAL A 129 -10.48 10.44 -10.11
CA VAL A 129 -9.47 9.50 -10.63
C VAL A 129 -9.00 10.06 -11.96
N ARG A 130 -7.71 10.39 -12.03
CA ARG A 130 -7.05 10.91 -13.22
C ARG A 130 -6.10 9.85 -13.77
N ASN A 131 -6.17 9.62 -15.07
CA ASN A 131 -5.17 8.84 -15.79
C ASN A 131 -4.00 9.78 -16.13
N VAL A 132 -2.83 9.53 -15.51
CA VAL A 132 -1.61 10.30 -15.79
C VAL A 132 -0.66 9.56 -16.74
N GLY A 133 -1.09 8.38 -17.23
CA GLY A 133 -0.40 7.64 -18.29
C GLY A 133 -0.61 8.23 -19.66
N GLU A 134 0.08 7.66 -20.63
CA GLU A 134 -0.02 8.04 -22.03
C GLU A 134 -1.38 7.73 -22.64
N TYR A 135 -1.73 8.35 -23.77
CA TYR A 135 -3.00 8.17 -24.47
C TYR A 135 -3.31 6.70 -24.81
N GLU A 136 -2.27 5.90 -25.04
CA GLU A 136 -2.38 4.49 -25.42
C GLU A 136 -2.78 3.56 -24.28
N PHE A 137 -2.83 4.06 -23.04
CA PHE A 137 -3.10 3.28 -21.83
C PHE A 137 -4.38 3.73 -21.12
N PRO A 138 -5.56 3.62 -21.75
CA PRO A 138 -6.81 3.82 -21.06
C PRO A 138 -7.05 2.73 -20.02
N PHE A 139 -7.75 3.07 -18.95
CA PHE A 139 -8.17 2.11 -17.94
C PHE A 139 -9.65 2.29 -17.59
N LYS A 140 -10.22 1.34 -16.85
CA LYS A 140 -11.56 1.41 -16.28
C LYS A 140 -11.44 1.73 -14.80
N ALA A 141 -12.24 2.66 -14.30
CA ALA A 141 -12.30 3.02 -12.90
C ALA A 141 -13.75 3.02 -12.42
N ALA A 142 -13.96 2.66 -11.17
CA ALA A 142 -15.24 2.77 -10.49
C ALA A 142 -15.00 3.25 -9.05
N SER A 143 -15.98 3.99 -8.52
CA SER A 143 -16.02 4.34 -7.11
C SER A 143 -17.47 4.29 -6.62
N ASN A 144 -17.68 3.70 -5.44
CA ASN A 144 -18.98 3.60 -4.78
C ASN A 144 -18.79 3.65 -3.27
N TYR A 145 -19.87 3.84 -2.53
CA TYR A 145 -19.83 3.63 -1.09
C TYR A 145 -19.37 2.21 -0.77
N ALA A 146 -18.48 2.09 0.18
CA ALA A 146 -18.11 0.79 0.72
C ALA A 146 -19.33 0.16 1.37
N ASP A 147 -19.51 -1.15 1.18
CA ASP A 147 -20.50 -1.89 1.96
C ASP A 147 -20.12 -1.92 3.45
N ASP A 148 -21.06 -2.30 4.30
CA ASP A 148 -20.84 -2.26 5.76
C ASP A 148 -19.68 -3.16 6.20
N THR A 149 -19.43 -4.26 5.50
CA THR A 149 -18.32 -5.16 5.79
C THR A 149 -16.98 -4.52 5.45
N MET A 150 -16.89 -3.90 4.28
CA MET A 150 -15.68 -3.17 3.85
C MET A 150 -15.44 -1.92 4.69
N ALA A 151 -16.48 -1.19 5.07
CA ALA A 151 -16.35 0.03 5.87
C ALA A 151 -15.84 -0.27 7.29
N THR A 152 -16.19 -1.41 7.87
CA THR A 152 -15.76 -1.82 9.22
C THR A 152 -14.34 -2.36 9.27
N LYS A 153 -13.76 -2.83 8.16
CA LYS A 153 -12.41 -3.39 8.12
C LYS A 153 -11.35 -2.49 8.78
N PRO A 154 -11.20 -1.21 8.43
CA PRO A 154 -10.20 -0.35 9.04
C PRO A 154 -10.62 0.17 10.43
N ALA A 155 -11.90 0.06 10.83
CA ALA A 155 -12.39 0.68 12.06
C ALA A 155 -11.68 0.15 13.32
N ALA A 156 -11.48 -1.16 13.44
CA ALA A 156 -10.76 -1.76 14.55
C ALA A 156 -9.28 -1.33 14.60
N ILE A 157 -8.66 -1.17 13.43
CA ILE A 157 -7.28 -0.71 13.27
C ILE A 157 -7.16 0.75 13.69
N ILE A 158 -8.10 1.58 13.28
CA ILE A 158 -8.13 3.01 13.61
C ILE A 158 -8.37 3.20 15.11
N ALA A 159 -9.20 2.35 15.73
CA ALA A 159 -9.44 2.40 17.17
C ALA A 159 -8.21 2.01 18.02
N ALA A 160 -7.27 1.26 17.47
CA ALA A 160 -6.05 0.83 18.14
C ALA A 160 -4.82 1.02 17.21
N PRO A 161 -4.49 2.25 16.79
CA PRO A 161 -3.46 2.50 15.79
C PRO A 161 -2.09 1.95 16.18
N THR A 162 -1.72 2.05 17.45
CA THR A 162 -0.43 1.61 17.98
C THR A 162 -0.27 0.09 18.08
N ALA A 163 -1.32 -0.70 17.76
CA ALA A 163 -1.21 -2.16 17.66
C ALA A 163 -0.43 -2.62 16.42
N GLY A 164 -0.24 -1.74 15.44
CA GLY A 164 0.57 -1.99 14.26
C GLY A 164 2.07 -1.86 14.48
N GLU A 165 2.86 -2.29 13.50
CA GLU A 165 4.31 -2.06 13.51
C GLU A 165 4.62 -0.58 13.27
N ARG A 166 5.34 0.04 14.22
CA ARG A 166 5.74 1.43 14.13
C ARG A 166 6.83 1.63 13.07
N CYS A 167 6.63 2.60 12.20
CA CYS A 167 7.57 3.04 11.20
C CYS A 167 7.83 4.55 11.38
N ASP A 168 8.99 4.91 11.90
CA ASP A 168 9.37 6.32 12.12
C ASP A 168 9.54 7.04 10.77
N GLY A 169 9.41 8.38 10.78
CA GLY A 169 9.62 9.18 9.59
C GLY A 169 11.01 8.97 9.00
N GLY A 170 11.11 8.85 7.68
CA GLY A 170 12.32 8.51 6.95
C GLY A 170 12.72 7.02 7.02
N ALA A 171 12.01 6.19 7.78
CA ALA A 171 12.33 4.76 7.90
C ALA A 171 11.69 3.92 6.79
N LEU A 172 12.30 2.75 6.57
CA LEU A 172 11.84 1.73 5.63
C LEU A 172 11.60 0.43 6.39
N ARG A 173 10.52 -0.28 6.02
CA ARG A 173 10.21 -1.63 6.48
C ARG A 173 9.94 -2.53 5.27
N SER A 174 10.36 -3.78 5.35
CA SER A 174 10.14 -4.78 4.29
C SER A 174 9.61 -6.07 4.91
N PHE A 175 8.56 -6.59 4.31
CA PHE A 175 7.87 -7.78 4.78
C PHE A 175 7.78 -8.79 3.62
N PRO A 176 8.55 -9.89 3.66
CA PRO A 176 8.35 -10.99 2.72
C PRO A 176 6.98 -11.63 2.99
N LEU A 177 6.24 -11.90 1.92
CA LEU A 177 4.92 -12.52 2.00
C LEU A 177 5.03 -14.04 1.99
N ASP A 178 4.03 -14.71 2.59
CA ASP A 178 3.88 -16.13 2.48
C ASP A 178 3.65 -16.52 1.00
N PRO A 179 4.32 -17.55 0.46
CA PRO A 179 4.12 -17.98 -0.91
C PRO A 179 2.68 -18.39 -1.24
N SER A 180 1.89 -18.76 -0.24
CA SER A 180 0.47 -19.12 -0.43
C SER A 180 -0.48 -17.92 -0.39
N ALA A 181 0.02 -16.71 -0.07
CA ALA A 181 -0.80 -15.51 -0.03
C ALA A 181 -1.25 -15.10 -1.42
N THR A 182 -2.55 -15.06 -1.65
CA THR A 182 -3.17 -14.61 -2.90
C THR A 182 -3.48 -13.12 -2.91
N GLN A 183 -3.65 -12.54 -1.72
CA GLN A 183 -3.91 -11.12 -1.51
C GLN A 183 -3.21 -10.61 -0.27
N LEU A 184 -2.87 -9.31 -0.28
CA LEU A 184 -2.34 -8.60 0.88
C LEU A 184 -3.15 -7.32 1.10
N GLU A 185 -3.81 -7.22 2.23
CA GLU A 185 -4.40 -5.96 2.69
C GLU A 185 -3.39 -5.19 3.54
N VAL A 186 -3.22 -3.92 3.25
CA VAL A 186 -2.31 -3.02 3.98
C VAL A 186 -3.08 -1.83 4.48
N VAL A 187 -2.97 -1.57 5.79
CA VAL A 187 -3.49 -0.33 6.37
C VAL A 187 -2.34 0.43 7.01
N LEU A 188 -2.19 1.70 6.58
CA LEU A 188 -1.30 2.65 7.24
C LEU A 188 -2.14 3.73 7.90
N ASN A 189 -1.87 3.99 9.16
CA ASN A 189 -2.51 5.07 9.91
C ASN A 189 -1.52 5.83 10.79
N THR A 190 -1.98 6.94 11.34
CA THR A 190 -1.24 7.75 12.30
C THR A 190 -2.16 8.13 13.45
N GLU A 191 -1.62 8.67 14.52
CA GLU A 191 -2.39 9.22 15.64
C GLU A 191 -2.84 10.67 15.34
N GLY A 192 -3.65 10.86 14.31
CA GLY A 192 -4.17 12.17 13.88
C GLY A 192 -3.13 13.10 13.23
N LYS A 193 -1.93 12.59 12.94
CA LYS A 193 -0.85 13.33 12.26
C LYS A 193 -0.95 13.15 10.75
N GLN A 194 -0.16 13.93 10.00
CA GLN A 194 -0.03 13.71 8.56
C GLN A 194 0.53 12.30 8.27
N LEU A 195 0.05 11.71 7.18
CA LEU A 195 0.62 10.50 6.62
C LEU A 195 1.22 10.83 5.25
N ASN A 196 2.49 10.53 5.08
CA ASN A 196 3.19 10.62 3.80
C ASN A 196 4.01 9.34 3.64
N ALA A 197 3.56 8.43 2.80
CA ALA A 197 4.17 7.12 2.71
C ALA A 197 4.12 6.57 1.28
N ARG A 198 5.08 5.70 0.97
CA ARG A 198 5.11 4.90 -0.24
C ARG A 198 5.10 3.43 0.12
N ILE A 199 4.25 2.67 -0.58
CA ILE A 199 4.17 1.21 -0.47
C ILE A 199 4.48 0.63 -1.84
N GLU A 200 5.32 -0.39 -1.88
CA GLU A 200 5.72 -1.07 -3.11
C GLU A 200 5.55 -2.58 -2.93
N LEU A 201 4.79 -3.21 -3.81
CA LEU A 201 4.80 -4.65 -3.98
C LEU A 201 5.93 -5.01 -4.94
N LEU A 202 6.90 -5.75 -4.44
CA LEU A 202 8.08 -6.19 -5.17
C LEU A 202 7.96 -7.68 -5.49
N ASN A 203 8.28 -8.04 -6.73
CA ASN A 203 8.57 -9.42 -7.11
C ASN A 203 10.03 -9.48 -7.53
N ALA A 204 10.86 -10.15 -6.76
CA ALA A 204 12.32 -10.09 -6.76
C ALA A 204 12.93 -8.72 -6.31
N PRO A 205 14.23 -8.66 -6.03
CA PRO A 205 14.88 -7.45 -5.53
C PRO A 205 14.71 -6.27 -6.49
N ASN A 206 14.20 -5.15 -5.98
CA ASN A 206 14.06 -3.89 -6.73
C ASN A 206 13.20 -3.94 -8.01
N ASN A 207 12.25 -4.87 -8.09
CA ASN A 207 11.30 -4.96 -9.20
C ASN A 207 9.87 -4.62 -8.71
N PRO A 208 9.50 -3.34 -8.63
CA PRO A 208 8.18 -2.94 -8.18
C PRO A 208 7.11 -3.30 -9.23
N LYS A 209 6.17 -4.12 -8.84
CA LYS A 209 5.01 -4.52 -9.65
C LYS A 209 3.82 -3.60 -9.46
N GLN A 210 3.68 -3.07 -8.26
CA GLN A 210 2.62 -2.13 -7.91
C GLN A 210 3.13 -1.16 -6.84
N THR A 211 2.73 0.10 -6.93
CA THR A 211 3.18 1.14 -6.01
C THR A 211 2.00 2.05 -5.65
N PHE A 212 1.93 2.44 -4.38
CA PHE A 212 1.06 3.51 -3.91
C PHE A 212 1.92 4.55 -3.20
N GLU A 213 1.69 5.82 -3.52
CA GLU A 213 2.20 6.96 -2.76
C GLU A 213 1.03 7.76 -2.24
N ILE A 214 0.94 7.92 -0.92
CA ILE A 214 -0.13 8.69 -0.29
C ILE A 214 0.40 9.89 0.43
N PHE A 215 -0.32 11.00 0.31
CA PHE A 215 -0.23 12.13 1.20
C PHE A 215 -1.61 12.47 1.75
N THR A 216 -1.72 12.59 3.08
CA THR A 216 -2.90 13.11 3.75
C THR A 216 -2.50 13.95 4.96
N ASN A 217 -3.27 15.00 5.24
CA ASN A 217 -3.04 15.86 6.39
C ASN A 217 -3.44 15.22 7.73
N ASN A 218 -4.19 14.11 7.70
CA ASN A 218 -4.60 13.36 8.88
C ASN A 218 -4.75 11.88 8.55
N GLY A 219 -3.76 11.07 8.95
CA GLY A 219 -3.72 9.64 8.65
C GLY A 219 -4.61 8.77 9.54
N GLU A 220 -5.33 9.34 10.50
CA GLU A 220 -6.40 8.68 11.24
C GLU A 220 -7.71 8.75 10.45
N LEU A 221 -8.11 9.95 10.03
CA LEU A 221 -9.35 10.18 9.28
C LEU A 221 -9.28 9.67 7.83
N ASN A 222 -8.10 9.75 7.21
CA ASN A 222 -7.81 9.24 5.88
C ASN A 222 -6.63 8.27 5.94
N SER A 223 -6.77 7.21 6.72
CA SER A 223 -5.83 6.10 6.71
C SER A 223 -5.72 5.53 5.30
N LEU A 224 -4.53 5.13 4.89
CA LEU A 224 -4.38 4.34 3.67
C LEU A 224 -4.89 2.93 3.94
N CYS A 225 -5.81 2.46 3.13
CA CYS A 225 -6.26 1.08 3.13
C CYS A 225 -6.30 0.58 1.69
N VAL A 226 -5.38 -0.32 1.34
CA VAL A 226 -5.21 -0.86 -0.01
C VAL A 226 -5.15 -2.37 0.03
N CYS A 227 -5.53 -2.98 -1.09
CA CYS A 227 -5.38 -4.42 -1.31
C CYS A 227 -4.51 -4.66 -2.54
N PHE A 228 -3.51 -5.50 -2.36
CA PHE A 228 -2.66 -6.02 -3.43
C PHE A 228 -3.13 -7.43 -3.82
N GLN A 229 -3.20 -7.70 -5.12
CA GLN A 229 -3.26 -9.06 -5.62
C GLN A 229 -1.82 -9.58 -5.76
N THR A 230 -1.58 -10.79 -5.30
CA THR A 230 -0.24 -11.41 -5.28
C THR A 230 -0.23 -12.72 -6.08
N PRO A 231 -0.46 -12.65 -7.41
CA PRO A 231 -0.63 -13.85 -8.25
C PRO A 231 0.67 -14.67 -8.41
N ASP A 232 1.81 -14.10 -8.06
CA ASP A 232 3.13 -14.71 -8.21
C ASP A 232 3.73 -15.03 -6.84
N ASP A 233 4.64 -16.00 -6.80
CA ASP A 233 5.42 -16.33 -5.60
C ASP A 233 6.55 -15.32 -5.36
N GLY A 234 7.07 -15.31 -4.13
CA GLY A 234 8.27 -14.52 -3.76
C GLY A 234 8.03 -13.02 -3.66
N ASN A 235 6.78 -12.62 -3.42
CA ASN A 235 6.46 -11.21 -3.23
C ASN A 235 6.99 -10.68 -1.89
N THR A 236 7.36 -9.40 -1.90
CA THR A 236 7.74 -8.64 -0.71
C THR A 236 7.04 -7.29 -0.75
N VAL A 237 6.40 -6.88 0.34
CA VAL A 237 5.91 -5.51 0.45
C VAL A 237 6.96 -4.65 1.16
N ARG A 238 7.26 -3.50 0.58
CA ARG A 238 8.16 -2.50 1.13
C ARG A 238 7.39 -1.23 1.41
N ILE A 239 7.53 -0.71 2.62
CA ILE A 239 6.85 0.49 3.09
C ILE A 239 7.91 1.50 3.51
N VAL A 240 7.80 2.72 2.97
CA VAL A 240 8.69 3.84 3.27
C VAL A 240 7.83 4.96 3.84
N ASN A 241 8.11 5.36 5.06
CA ASN A 241 7.53 6.57 5.63
C ASN A 241 8.33 7.78 5.13
N LEU A 242 7.72 8.59 4.26
CA LEU A 242 8.33 9.77 3.65
C LEU A 242 8.14 11.04 4.49
N ALA A 243 7.44 10.94 5.62
CA ALA A 243 7.23 12.06 6.55
C ALA A 243 8.51 12.38 7.34
N PRO A 244 8.63 13.58 7.94
CA PRO A 244 9.66 13.89 8.93
C PRO A 244 9.67 12.91 10.11
N VAL A 245 10.81 12.83 10.81
CA VAL A 245 11.06 11.84 11.89
C VAL A 245 10.01 11.87 12.99
N GLU A 246 9.47 13.07 13.30
CA GLU A 246 8.44 13.28 14.31
C GLU A 246 7.03 12.77 13.94
N PHE A 247 6.86 12.27 12.71
CA PHE A 247 5.58 11.76 12.23
C PHE A 247 5.65 10.25 11.93
N PRO A 248 5.64 9.40 12.95
CA PRO A 248 5.57 7.96 12.75
C PRO A 248 4.23 7.55 12.16
N CYS A 249 4.24 6.48 11.36
CA CYS A 249 3.04 5.76 10.98
C CYS A 249 3.06 4.34 11.54
N TYR A 250 1.89 3.70 11.58
CA TYR A 250 1.70 2.34 12.05
C TYR A 250 1.22 1.47 10.89
N ILE A 251 1.87 0.32 10.73
CA ILE A 251 1.69 -0.62 9.63
C ILE A 251 0.88 -1.81 10.12
N HIS A 252 -0.21 -2.11 9.44
CA HIS A 252 -1.00 -3.32 9.64
C HIS A 252 -1.08 -4.08 8.33
N LEU A 253 -0.73 -5.36 8.37
CA LEU A 253 -0.72 -6.26 7.22
C LEU A 253 -1.65 -7.45 7.49
N ASN A 254 -2.43 -7.83 6.49
CA ASN A 254 -3.27 -9.02 6.52
C ASN A 254 -3.10 -9.80 5.23
N GLU A 255 -2.43 -10.95 5.32
CA GLU A 255 -2.24 -11.88 4.20
C GLU A 255 -3.46 -12.80 4.11
N ILE A 256 -4.06 -12.91 2.91
CA ILE A 256 -5.20 -13.76 2.59
C ILE A 256 -4.71 -14.88 1.68
N GLN A 257 -5.03 -16.10 2.04
CA GLN A 257 -4.67 -17.33 1.31
C GLN A 257 -5.79 -17.79 0.39
#